data_9efb51b7432d1926c04c580fc83180fb
#
_entry.id   9efb51b7432d1926c04c580fc83180fb
#
_cell.length_a   1.000
_cell.length_b   1.000
_cell.length_c   1.000
_cell.angle_alpha   90.00
_cell.angle_beta   90.00
_cell.angle_gamma   90.00
#
_symmetry.space_group_name_H-M   'P 1'
#
loop_
_entity.id
_entity.type
_entity.pdbx_description
1 polymer ?
#
loop_
_entity_poly.entity_id
_entity_poly.type
_entity_poly.pdbx_seq_one_letter_code
_entity_poly.pdbx_strand_id
1 'polypeptide(L)'
;VQNKLFRDCLAAIPAEQKAEFDLSFGIAERLSEILKEKGLSQKDFARMLHKRDSEISKWLTGRHNFTTQTIARIQTALGCNLINIAH
;
A
#
# COMPACT_ATOMS: atom_id res chain seq x y z
N VAL A 1 -33.39 -13.03 -0.05
CA VAL A 1 -33.62 -13.18 1.37
C VAL A 1 -32.33 -13.53 2.11
N GLN A 2 -31.66 -14.57 1.69
CA GLN A 2 -30.35 -14.86 2.26
C GLN A 2 -29.37 -13.74 1.96
N ASN A 3 -29.68 -12.93 0.97
CA ASN A 3 -28.89 -11.76 0.65
C ASN A 3 -28.90 -10.72 1.77
N LYS A 4 -29.96 -10.70 2.56
CA LYS A 4 -30.02 -9.77 3.68
C LYS A 4 -28.93 -10.09 4.70
N LEU A 5 -28.80 -11.36 5.05
CA LEU A 5 -27.77 -11.79 5.99
C LEU A 5 -26.38 -11.51 5.46
N PHE A 6 -26.18 -11.75 4.18
CA PHE A 6 -24.93 -11.48 3.51
C PHE A 6 -24.62 -9.98 3.50
N ARG A 7 -25.64 -9.17 3.20
CA ARG A 7 -25.49 -7.71 3.24
C ARG A 7 -25.16 -7.21 4.65
N ASP A 8 -25.80 -7.82 5.66
CA ASP A 8 -25.51 -7.43 7.03
C ASP A 8 -24.06 -7.73 7.40
N CYS A 9 -23.53 -8.84 6.91
CA CYS A 9 -22.13 -9.16 7.12
C CYS A 9 -21.21 -8.16 6.41
N LEU A 10 -21.55 -7.76 5.19
CA LEU A 10 -20.80 -6.76 4.46
C LEU A 10 -20.94 -5.38 5.08
N ALA A 11 -22.14 -5.07 5.55
CA ALA A 11 -22.41 -3.80 6.21
C ALA A 11 -21.71 -3.71 7.57
N ALA A 12 -21.35 -4.85 8.15
CA ALA A 12 -20.61 -4.87 9.40
C ALA A 12 -19.17 -4.41 9.23
N ILE A 13 -18.66 -4.42 8.00
CA ILE A 13 -17.33 -3.87 7.71
C ILE A 13 -17.47 -2.36 7.58
N PRO A 14 -16.86 -1.59 8.49
CA PRO A 14 -16.94 -0.14 8.40
C PRO A 14 -16.43 0.37 7.07
N ALA A 15 -17.11 1.37 6.51
CA ALA A 15 -16.71 1.99 5.26
C ALA A 15 -15.26 2.50 5.33
N GLU A 16 -14.85 3.00 6.48
CA GLU A 16 -13.50 3.47 6.71
C GLU A 16 -12.48 2.36 6.56
N GLN A 17 -12.80 1.18 7.09
CA GLN A 17 -11.90 0.03 7.02
C GLN A 17 -11.73 -0.44 5.58
N LYS A 18 -12.83 -0.46 4.82
CA LYS A 18 -12.77 -0.82 3.41
C LYS A 18 -11.93 0.19 2.63
N ALA A 19 -12.14 1.48 2.88
CA ALA A 19 -11.37 2.54 2.23
C ALA A 19 -9.89 2.42 2.57
N GLU A 20 -9.58 2.05 3.80
CA GLU A 20 -8.20 1.84 4.25
C GLU A 20 -7.54 0.69 3.48
N PHE A 21 -8.24 -0.43 3.32
CA PHE A 21 -7.72 -1.55 2.54
C PHE A 21 -7.51 -1.16 1.08
N ASP A 22 -8.48 -0.46 0.50
CA ASP A 22 -8.39 -0.01 -0.89
C ASP A 22 -7.19 0.91 -1.10
N LEU A 23 -6.95 1.82 -0.17
CA LEU A 23 -5.80 2.71 -0.22
C LEU A 23 -4.49 1.93 -0.09
N SER A 24 -4.42 1.01 0.85
CA SER A 24 -3.22 0.21 1.06
C SER A 24 -2.87 -0.63 -0.16
N PHE A 25 -3.87 -1.25 -0.78
CA PHE A 25 -3.66 -2.02 -2.01
C PHE A 25 -3.25 -1.11 -3.16
N GLY A 26 -3.88 0.06 -3.29
CA GLY A 26 -3.52 1.03 -4.33
C GLY A 26 -2.09 1.52 -4.20
N ILE A 27 -1.67 1.80 -2.97
CA ILE A 27 -0.30 2.23 -2.69
C ILE A 27 0.69 1.12 -3.02
N ALA A 28 0.39 -0.11 -2.62
CA ALA A 28 1.24 -1.26 -2.89
C ALA A 28 1.39 -1.50 -4.39
N GLU A 29 0.30 -1.40 -5.13
CA GLU A 29 0.29 -1.57 -6.58
C GLU A 29 1.13 -0.49 -7.26
N ARG A 30 0.94 0.76 -6.86
CA ARG A 30 1.71 1.88 -7.39
C ARG A 30 3.19 1.70 -7.09
N LEU A 31 3.51 1.29 -5.86
CA LEU A 31 4.89 1.04 -5.47
C LEU A 31 5.54 -0.04 -6.33
N SER A 32 4.81 -1.13 -6.57
CA SER A 32 5.30 -2.22 -7.43
C SER A 32 5.59 -1.72 -8.83
N GLU A 33 4.72 -0.89 -9.38
CA GLU A 33 4.90 -0.31 -10.71
C GLU A 33 6.17 0.56 -10.77
N ILE A 34 6.36 1.40 -9.76
CA ILE A 34 7.52 2.30 -9.70
C ILE A 34 8.81 1.50 -9.63
N LEU A 35 8.85 0.48 -8.78
CA LEU A 35 10.03 -0.36 -8.66
C LEU A 35 10.36 -1.05 -9.98
N LYS A 36 9.33 -1.53 -10.68
CA LYS A 36 9.49 -2.18 -11.97
C LYS A 36 10.01 -1.20 -13.01
N GLU A 37 9.45 0.00 -13.06
CA GLU A 37 9.89 1.05 -13.99
C GLU A 37 11.35 1.43 -13.77
N LYS A 38 11.78 1.47 -12.51
CA LYS A 38 13.14 1.85 -12.16
C LYS A 38 14.13 0.67 -12.21
N GLY A 39 13.64 -0.53 -12.47
CA GLY A 39 14.47 -1.72 -12.49
C GLY A 39 15.03 -2.09 -11.13
N LEU A 40 14.31 -1.73 -10.07
CA LEU A 40 14.71 -2.04 -8.70
C LEU A 40 14.05 -3.31 -8.22
N SER A 41 14.86 -4.21 -7.64
CA SER A 41 14.32 -5.39 -7.00
C SER A 41 13.79 -5.03 -5.61
N GLN A 42 12.97 -5.93 -5.05
CA GLN A 42 12.52 -5.80 -3.68
C GLN A 42 13.69 -5.67 -2.71
N LYS A 43 14.74 -6.45 -2.96
CA LYS A 43 15.94 -6.44 -2.16
C LYS A 43 16.68 -5.10 -2.24
N ASP A 44 16.77 -4.54 -3.44
CA ASP A 44 17.38 -3.22 -3.65
C ASP A 44 16.63 -2.15 -2.88
N PHE A 45 15.32 -2.19 -2.95
CA PHE A 45 14.48 -1.21 -2.27
C PHE A 45 14.60 -1.35 -0.75
N ALA A 46 14.60 -2.59 -0.24
CA ALA A 46 14.79 -2.83 1.18
C ALA A 46 16.11 -2.24 1.67
N ARG A 47 17.15 -2.40 0.87
CA ARG A 47 18.47 -1.88 1.18
C ARG A 47 18.46 -0.35 1.22
N MET A 48 17.77 0.28 0.27
CA MET A 48 17.66 1.75 0.22
C MET A 48 17.00 2.32 1.47
N LEU A 49 16.03 1.61 2.02
CA LEU A 49 15.30 2.05 3.19
C LEU A 49 15.85 1.51 4.51
N HIS A 50 16.91 0.71 4.45
CA HIS A 50 17.47 0.03 5.62
C HIS A 50 16.42 -0.83 6.32
N LYS A 51 15.65 -1.55 5.51
CA LYS A 51 14.59 -2.43 5.98
C LYS A 51 14.89 -3.86 5.57
N ARG A 52 14.19 -4.80 6.19
CA ARG A 52 14.31 -6.21 5.83
C ARG A 52 13.44 -6.53 4.62
N ASP A 53 13.86 -7.51 3.83
CA ASP A 53 13.08 -7.98 2.68
C ASP A 53 11.66 -8.37 3.09
N SER A 54 11.51 -9.00 4.26
CA SER A 54 10.22 -9.43 4.75
C SER A 54 9.26 -8.27 4.99
N GLU A 55 9.78 -7.13 5.44
CA GLU A 55 8.97 -5.94 5.66
C GLU A 55 8.49 -5.36 4.32
N ILE A 56 9.39 -5.28 3.35
CA ILE A 56 9.04 -4.79 2.02
C ILE A 56 8.04 -5.73 1.36
N SER A 57 8.21 -7.03 1.55
CA SER A 57 7.26 -8.02 1.03
C SER A 57 5.86 -7.77 1.55
N LYS A 58 5.72 -7.46 2.84
CA LYS A 58 4.42 -7.12 3.43
C LYS A 58 3.83 -5.87 2.81
N TRP A 59 4.65 -4.86 2.56
CA TRP A 59 4.20 -3.63 1.92
C TRP A 59 3.62 -3.91 0.55
N LEU A 60 4.29 -4.76 -0.23
CA LEU A 60 3.89 -5.07 -1.60
C LEU A 60 2.66 -5.96 -1.69
N THR A 61 2.28 -6.62 -0.59
CA THR A 61 1.04 -7.40 -0.57
C THR A 61 -0.21 -6.54 -0.36
N GLY A 62 -0.03 -5.28 0.00
CA GLY A 62 -1.14 -4.38 0.28
C GLY A 62 -1.74 -4.54 1.66
N ARG A 63 -1.14 -5.37 2.51
CA ARG A 63 -1.64 -5.60 3.87
C ARG A 63 -1.05 -4.66 4.90
N HIS A 64 -0.08 -3.86 4.48
CA HIS A 64 0.59 -2.92 5.37
C HIS A 64 -0.24 -1.65 5.52
N ASN A 65 -0.32 -1.13 6.73
CA ASN A 65 -0.95 0.15 6.98
C ASN A 65 0.10 1.23 6.76
N PHE A 66 0.07 1.85 5.58
CA PHE A 66 1.04 2.90 5.24
C PHE A 66 0.70 4.19 5.97
N THR A 67 1.60 4.64 6.82
CA THR A 67 1.47 5.94 7.47
C THR A 67 2.01 7.02 6.53
N THR A 68 1.63 8.27 6.77
CA THR A 68 2.16 9.37 5.97
C THR A 68 3.67 9.45 6.09
N GLN A 69 4.22 9.10 7.24
CA GLN A 69 5.66 9.07 7.44
C GLN A 69 6.32 8.04 6.53
N THR A 70 5.74 6.85 6.44
CA THR A 70 6.25 5.79 5.57
C THR A 70 6.15 6.20 4.11
N ILE A 71 5.03 6.77 3.70
CA ILE A 71 4.82 7.24 2.34
C ILE A 71 5.86 8.30 1.97
N ALA A 72 6.06 9.28 2.84
CA ALA A 72 7.05 10.33 2.63
C ALA A 72 8.46 9.76 2.46
N ARG A 73 8.78 8.77 3.26
CA ARG A 73 10.08 8.11 3.22
C ARG A 73 10.29 7.37 1.90
N ILE A 74 9.27 6.67 1.43
CA ILE A 74 9.29 5.98 0.15
C ILE A 74 9.45 6.98 -0.99
N GLN A 75 8.67 8.03 -1.00
CA GLN A 75 8.72 9.05 -2.04
C GLN A 75 10.08 9.72 -2.11
N THR A 76 10.67 10.02 -0.96
CA THR A 76 11.99 10.62 -0.90
C THR A 76 13.05 9.67 -1.46
N ALA A 77 12.97 8.41 -1.10
CA ALA A 77 13.94 7.41 -1.55
C ALA A 77 13.86 7.17 -3.07
N LEU A 78 12.65 7.14 -3.61
CA LEU A 78 12.42 6.84 -5.02
C LEU A 78 12.44 8.08 -5.92
N GLY A 79 12.31 9.26 -5.32
CA GLY A 79 12.32 10.51 -6.08
C GLY A 79 11.08 10.74 -6.92
N CYS A 80 9.97 10.10 -6.58
CA CYS A 80 8.70 10.28 -7.29
C CYS A 80 7.52 10.14 -6.34
N ASN A 81 6.36 10.63 -6.76
CA ASN A 81 5.18 10.58 -5.91
C ASN A 81 4.55 9.19 -5.92
N LEU A 82 4.29 8.69 -4.74
CA LEU A 82 3.58 7.43 -4.56
C LEU A 82 2.07 7.68 -4.60
N ILE A 83 1.64 8.80 -4.03
CA ILE A 83 0.26 9.26 -4.07
C ILE A 83 0.22 10.71 -4.52
N ASN A 84 -0.90 11.11 -5.10
CA ASN A 84 -1.14 12.49 -5.47
C ASN A 84 -2.27 13.05 -4.62
N ILE A 85 -2.03 14.21 -4.06
CA ILE A 85 -3.06 14.92 -3.29
C ILE A 85 -3.54 16.08 -4.13
N ALA A 86 -4.83 16.09 -4.41
CA ALA A 86 -5.42 17.19 -5.17
C ALA A 86 -5.51 18.42 -4.30
N HIS A 87 -5.17 19.55 -4.87
CA HIS A 87 -5.26 20.85 -4.19
C HIS A 87 -6.33 21.71 -4.79
#